data_a6e2e106d45cef8059d6459c22ef2d44
#
_entry.id   a6e2e106d45cef8059d6459c22ef2d44
#
_cell.length_a   1.000
_cell.length_b   1.000
_cell.length_c   1.000
_cell.angle_alpha   90.00
_cell.angle_beta   90.00
_cell.angle_gamma   90.00
#
_symmetry.space_group_name_H-M   'P 1'
#
loop_
_entity.id
_entity.type
_entity.pdbx_description
1 polymer ?
#
loop_
_entity_poly.entity_id
_entity_poly.type
_entity_poly.pdbx_seq_one_letter_code
_entity_poly.pdbx_strand_id
1 'polypeptide(L)'
;MRFLPGLICLLPLLSPLAHAELIDDINDRGELRIALEANTPPFNFKDGDTLTGFEVELGQLLANELDVRADFIITDEADLLQGVESGKYDVALNHIALTPELKDRFDFSEPYTQVNAQLLAKKDEQPRPLVLVQTLTEEKPKVGPPVDLAIPFQKGNPAFHASLENALQRIRTDGRLEALSQKWLNAQATENLK
;
A
#
# COMPACT_ATOMS: atom_id res chain seq x y z
N MET A 1 -65.12 -33.07 21.85
CA MET A 1 -63.69 -33.28 21.52
C MET A 1 -63.37 -32.32 20.35
N ARG A 2 -62.69 -31.21 20.64
CA ARG A 2 -62.34 -30.20 19.61
C ARG A 2 -60.83 -30.17 19.51
N PHE A 3 -60.27 -30.70 18.39
CA PHE A 3 -58.86 -30.63 18.06
C PHE A 3 -58.52 -29.24 17.51
N LEU A 4 -57.61 -28.51 18.18
CA LEU A 4 -56.97 -27.31 17.65
C LEU A 4 -55.78 -27.76 16.82
N PRO A 5 -55.63 -27.35 15.54
CA PRO A 5 -54.39 -27.54 14.81
C PRO A 5 -53.40 -26.46 15.23
N GLY A 6 -52.26 -26.87 15.80
CA GLY A 6 -51.14 -25.97 16.12
C GLY A 6 -50.52 -25.40 14.84
N LEU A 7 -50.56 -24.09 14.70
CA LEU A 7 -49.88 -23.32 13.65
C LEU A 7 -48.38 -23.25 13.97
N ILE A 8 -47.57 -24.08 13.34
CA ILE A 8 -46.12 -24.00 13.41
C ILE A 8 -45.70 -22.82 12.51
N CYS A 9 -45.38 -21.66 13.14
CA CYS A 9 -44.71 -20.55 12.47
C CYS A 9 -43.25 -20.92 12.18
N LEU A 10 -42.98 -21.27 10.94
CA LEU A 10 -41.60 -21.41 10.44
C LEU A 10 -41.05 -20.00 10.22
N LEU A 11 -40.28 -19.48 11.21
CA LEU A 11 -39.48 -18.26 11.05
C LEU A 11 -38.35 -18.55 10.07
N PRO A 12 -38.22 -17.84 8.94
CA PRO A 12 -37.03 -17.95 8.12
C PRO A 12 -35.86 -17.32 8.90
N LEU A 13 -34.86 -18.13 9.21
CA LEU A 13 -33.54 -17.69 9.66
C LEU A 13 -32.90 -16.93 8.49
N LEU A 14 -33.14 -15.62 8.44
CA LEU A 14 -32.31 -14.72 7.65
C LEU A 14 -30.94 -14.66 8.33
N SER A 15 -30.05 -15.62 8.00
CA SER A 15 -28.63 -15.47 8.29
C SER A 15 -28.13 -14.28 7.46
N PRO A 16 -27.57 -13.23 8.08
CA PRO A 16 -26.84 -12.25 7.31
C PRO A 16 -25.76 -13.03 6.55
N LEU A 17 -25.65 -12.82 5.25
CA LEU A 17 -24.50 -13.25 4.46
C LEU A 17 -23.30 -12.55 5.11
N ALA A 18 -22.58 -13.28 5.97
CA ALA A 18 -21.28 -12.83 6.46
C ALA A 18 -20.40 -12.71 5.22
N HIS A 19 -20.11 -11.49 4.81
CA HIS A 19 -19.02 -11.27 3.86
C HIS A 19 -17.76 -11.74 4.56
N ALA A 20 -17.04 -12.68 3.96
CA ALA A 20 -15.71 -13.02 4.43
C ALA A 20 -14.87 -11.73 4.40
N GLU A 21 -14.25 -11.41 5.52
CA GLU A 21 -13.37 -10.25 5.58
C GLU A 21 -12.07 -10.56 4.83
N LEU A 22 -11.46 -9.53 4.24
CA LEU A 22 -10.20 -9.68 3.49
C LEU A 22 -9.12 -10.42 4.29
N ILE A 23 -9.09 -10.24 5.61
CA ILE A 23 -8.12 -10.92 6.48
C ILE A 23 -8.35 -12.43 6.52
N ASP A 24 -9.59 -12.90 6.46
CA ASP A 24 -9.91 -14.33 6.43
C ASP A 24 -9.43 -14.95 5.11
N ASP A 25 -9.68 -14.28 3.99
CA ASP A 25 -9.20 -14.73 2.68
C ASP A 25 -7.67 -14.78 2.59
N ILE A 26 -6.97 -13.80 3.20
CA ILE A 26 -5.51 -13.75 3.29
C ILE A 26 -4.99 -14.93 4.13
N ASN A 27 -5.60 -15.19 5.30
CA ASN A 27 -5.21 -16.26 6.18
C ASN A 27 -5.46 -17.64 5.55
N ASP A 28 -6.61 -17.85 4.92
CA ASP A 28 -6.97 -19.10 4.26
C ASP A 28 -6.02 -19.42 3.10
N ARG A 29 -5.59 -18.40 2.39
CA ARG A 29 -4.65 -18.50 1.27
C ARG A 29 -3.19 -18.63 1.74
N GLY A 30 -2.88 -18.12 2.94
CA GLY A 30 -1.54 -18.08 3.52
C GLY A 30 -0.60 -17.10 2.85
N GLU A 31 -1.12 -16.10 2.14
CA GLU A 31 -0.33 -15.09 1.44
C GLU A 31 -1.03 -13.73 1.33
N LEU A 32 -0.22 -12.66 1.45
CA LEU A 32 -0.61 -11.28 1.21
C LEU A 32 -0.19 -10.89 -0.21
N ARG A 33 -1.16 -10.62 -1.10
CA ARG A 33 -0.93 -10.20 -2.49
C ARG A 33 -0.68 -8.70 -2.53
N ILE A 34 0.56 -8.32 -2.87
CA ILE A 34 1.05 -6.93 -2.86
C ILE A 34 1.35 -6.49 -4.28
N ALA A 35 0.57 -5.54 -4.81
CA ALA A 35 0.79 -4.97 -6.14
C ALA A 35 1.81 -3.83 -6.10
N LEU A 36 2.70 -3.78 -7.10
CA LEU A 36 3.70 -2.72 -7.31
C LEU A 36 4.18 -2.68 -8.76
N GLU A 37 4.86 -1.61 -9.19
CA GLU A 37 5.37 -1.47 -10.57
C GLU A 37 6.80 -1.98 -10.76
N ALA A 38 7.62 -2.02 -9.72
CA ALA A 38 9.03 -2.42 -9.75
C ALA A 38 9.94 -1.55 -10.65
N ASN A 39 9.66 -0.24 -10.73
CA ASN A 39 10.39 0.70 -11.59
C ASN A 39 10.72 2.04 -10.87
N THR A 40 10.48 2.14 -9.55
CA THR A 40 10.60 3.39 -8.80
C THR A 40 11.59 3.28 -7.63
N PRO A 41 12.90 3.38 -7.88
CA PRO A 41 13.88 3.45 -6.81
C PRO A 41 13.70 4.77 -6.02
N PRO A 42 13.89 4.76 -4.70
CA PRO A 42 14.30 3.65 -3.82
C PRO A 42 13.14 2.81 -3.28
N PHE A 43 11.89 3.03 -3.72
CA PHE A 43 10.70 2.43 -3.15
C PHE A 43 10.54 0.96 -3.55
N ASN A 44 10.39 0.70 -4.85
CA ASN A 44 10.25 -0.62 -5.42
C ASN A 44 10.88 -0.64 -6.82
N PHE A 45 11.86 -1.49 -7.02
CA PHE A 45 12.59 -1.58 -8.30
C PHE A 45 13.28 -2.93 -8.45
N LYS A 46 13.77 -3.21 -9.66
CA LYS A 46 14.61 -4.37 -9.91
C LYS A 46 16.08 -3.96 -9.89
N ASP A 47 16.88 -4.70 -9.11
CA ASP A 47 18.34 -4.70 -9.18
C ASP A 47 18.77 -6.01 -9.84
N GLY A 48 19.09 -5.95 -11.14
CA GLY A 48 19.16 -7.14 -11.99
C GLY A 48 17.80 -7.84 -12.06
N ASP A 49 17.76 -9.12 -11.65
CA ASP A 49 16.53 -9.91 -11.60
C ASP A 49 15.85 -9.87 -10.22
N THR A 50 16.45 -9.19 -9.23
CA THR A 50 15.95 -9.17 -7.86
C THR A 50 15.05 -7.96 -7.62
N LEU A 51 13.81 -8.23 -7.18
CA LEU A 51 12.91 -7.19 -6.70
C LEU A 51 13.38 -6.69 -5.33
N THR A 52 13.55 -5.38 -5.17
CA THR A 52 14.10 -4.76 -3.97
C THR A 52 13.54 -3.35 -3.76
N GLY A 53 13.85 -2.74 -2.61
CA GLY A 53 13.48 -1.37 -2.27
C GLY A 53 12.76 -1.27 -0.93
N PHE A 54 12.52 -0.03 -0.51
CA PHE A 54 11.86 0.29 0.75
C PHE A 54 10.51 -0.41 0.92
N GLU A 55 9.65 -0.33 -0.09
CA GLU A 55 8.29 -0.89 -0.05
C GLU A 55 8.28 -2.41 -0.19
N VAL A 56 9.26 -2.98 -0.88
CA VAL A 56 9.42 -4.44 -0.97
C VAL A 56 9.78 -5.01 0.40
N GLU A 57 10.74 -4.41 1.10
CA GLU A 57 11.11 -4.85 2.44
C GLU A 57 9.98 -4.57 3.46
N LEU A 58 9.27 -3.44 3.34
CA LEU A 58 8.10 -3.16 4.16
C LEU A 58 7.00 -4.21 3.95
N GLY A 59 6.68 -4.56 2.70
CA GLY A 59 5.70 -5.58 2.36
C GLY A 59 6.05 -6.95 2.95
N GLN A 60 7.34 -7.31 2.92
CA GLN A 60 7.82 -8.55 3.56
C GLN A 60 7.64 -8.52 5.07
N LEU A 61 7.94 -7.38 5.72
CA LEU A 61 7.72 -7.23 7.17
C LEU A 61 6.23 -7.32 7.53
N LEU A 62 5.35 -6.68 6.75
CA LEU A 62 3.90 -6.72 6.97
C LEU A 62 3.35 -8.15 6.86
N ALA A 63 3.73 -8.88 5.82
CA ALA A 63 3.32 -10.26 5.63
C ALA A 63 3.79 -11.16 6.80
N ASN A 64 5.04 -10.97 7.26
CA ASN A 64 5.56 -11.68 8.43
C ASN A 64 4.77 -11.35 9.71
N GLU A 65 4.37 -10.09 9.91
CA GLU A 65 3.56 -9.70 11.06
C GLU A 65 2.12 -10.25 11.03
N LEU A 66 1.61 -10.53 9.83
CA LEU A 66 0.33 -11.18 9.60
C LEU A 66 0.42 -12.71 9.58
N ASP A 67 1.62 -13.27 9.80
CA ASP A 67 1.91 -14.72 9.76
C ASP A 67 1.57 -15.39 8.42
N VAL A 68 1.81 -14.65 7.31
CA VAL A 68 1.60 -15.11 5.93
C VAL A 68 2.82 -14.81 5.06
N ARG A 69 2.85 -15.35 3.86
CA ARG A 69 3.89 -15.07 2.86
C ARG A 69 3.56 -13.80 2.07
N ALA A 70 4.57 -12.98 1.76
CA ALA A 70 4.40 -11.90 0.80
C ALA A 70 4.42 -12.46 -0.64
N ASP A 71 3.39 -12.14 -1.42
CA ASP A 71 3.31 -12.41 -2.85
C ASP A 71 3.33 -11.07 -3.61
N PHE A 72 4.48 -10.74 -4.20
CA PHE A 72 4.67 -9.49 -4.94
C PHE A 72 4.25 -9.65 -6.40
N ILE A 73 3.26 -8.86 -6.82
CA ILE A 73 2.70 -8.90 -8.16
C ILE A 73 3.10 -7.62 -8.89
N ILE A 74 3.98 -7.78 -9.89
CA ILE A 74 4.40 -6.66 -10.72
C ILE A 74 3.31 -6.39 -11.75
N THR A 75 2.81 -5.15 -11.77
CA THR A 75 1.74 -4.69 -12.66
C THR A 75 2.01 -3.25 -13.08
N ASP A 76 1.24 -2.71 -14.01
CA ASP A 76 1.32 -1.30 -14.38
C ASP A 76 0.42 -0.42 -13.47
N GLU A 77 0.63 0.89 -13.54
CA GLU A 77 -0.09 1.87 -12.72
C GLU A 77 -1.61 1.81 -12.96
N ALA A 78 -2.06 1.58 -14.20
CA ALA A 78 -3.47 1.57 -14.55
C ALA A 78 -4.20 0.39 -13.90
N ASP A 79 -3.58 -0.78 -13.88
CA ASP A 79 -4.15 -2.01 -13.33
C ASP A 79 -3.97 -2.13 -11.80
N LEU A 80 -3.03 -1.39 -11.21
CA LEU A 80 -2.65 -1.51 -9.81
C LEU A 80 -3.83 -1.21 -8.86
N LEU A 81 -4.34 0.00 -8.89
CA LEU A 81 -5.44 0.42 -8.02
C LEU A 81 -6.78 -0.25 -8.40
N GLN A 82 -7.03 -0.47 -9.68
CA GLN A 82 -8.20 -1.22 -10.12
C GLN A 82 -8.18 -2.67 -9.62
N GLY A 83 -7.00 -3.28 -9.58
CA GLY A 83 -6.81 -4.62 -9.04
C GLY A 83 -7.06 -4.71 -7.55
N VAL A 84 -6.67 -3.71 -6.76
CA VAL A 84 -7.01 -3.62 -5.32
C VAL A 84 -8.52 -3.45 -5.14
N GLU A 85 -9.15 -2.54 -5.88
CA GLU A 85 -10.59 -2.27 -5.78
C GLU A 85 -11.45 -3.51 -6.12
N SER A 86 -11.00 -4.31 -7.08
CA SER A 86 -11.69 -5.55 -7.49
C SER A 86 -11.33 -6.78 -6.65
N GLY A 87 -10.40 -6.68 -5.68
CA GLY A 87 -9.93 -7.80 -4.87
C GLY A 87 -8.98 -8.77 -5.60
N LYS A 88 -8.44 -8.37 -6.75
CA LYS A 88 -7.38 -9.11 -7.45
C LYS A 88 -6.07 -9.07 -6.65
N TYR A 89 -5.79 -7.94 -6.01
CA TYR A 89 -4.69 -7.71 -5.08
C TYR A 89 -5.26 -7.31 -3.73
N ASP A 90 -4.57 -7.64 -2.64
CA ASP A 90 -5.03 -7.31 -1.30
C ASP A 90 -4.65 -5.88 -0.93
N VAL A 91 -3.44 -5.47 -1.29
CA VAL A 91 -2.88 -4.14 -1.05
C VAL A 91 -2.02 -3.68 -2.22
N ALA A 92 -1.72 -2.38 -2.26
CA ALA A 92 -0.68 -1.84 -3.14
C ALA A 92 0.41 -1.13 -2.33
N LEU A 93 1.67 -1.36 -2.71
CA LEU A 93 2.85 -0.65 -2.23
C LEU A 93 3.56 -0.02 -3.42
N ASN A 94 3.18 1.20 -3.77
CA ASN A 94 3.65 1.92 -4.94
C ASN A 94 3.71 3.43 -4.70
N HIS A 95 4.31 3.85 -3.60
CA HIS A 95 4.44 5.27 -3.16
C HIS A 95 3.12 6.05 -3.31
N ILE A 96 2.00 5.41 -2.92
CA ILE A 96 0.65 5.96 -3.13
C ILE A 96 0.39 7.06 -2.10
N ALA A 97 0.13 8.27 -2.61
CA ALA A 97 -0.20 9.42 -1.81
C ALA A 97 -1.62 9.30 -1.21
N LEU A 98 -1.74 9.64 0.08
CA LEU A 98 -3.02 9.64 0.77
C LEU A 98 -3.82 10.89 0.37
N THR A 99 -4.64 10.81 -0.68
CA THR A 99 -5.46 11.91 -1.17
C THR A 99 -6.95 11.74 -0.85
N PRO A 100 -7.73 12.84 -0.77
CA PRO A 100 -9.19 12.76 -0.56
C PRO A 100 -9.88 11.89 -1.62
N GLU A 101 -9.49 12.01 -2.88
CA GLU A 101 -10.10 11.29 -4.01
C GLU A 101 -9.90 9.77 -3.87
N LEU A 102 -8.72 9.34 -3.42
CA LEU A 102 -8.45 7.92 -3.20
C LEU A 102 -9.15 7.39 -1.95
N LYS A 103 -9.34 8.22 -0.91
CA LYS A 103 -10.14 7.85 0.28
C LYS A 103 -11.62 7.59 -0.03
N ASP A 104 -12.14 8.16 -1.10
CA ASP A 104 -13.49 7.87 -1.55
C ASP A 104 -13.63 6.44 -2.11
N ARG A 105 -12.54 5.85 -2.61
CA ARG A 105 -12.52 4.54 -3.27
C ARG A 105 -11.93 3.43 -2.39
N PHE A 106 -10.96 3.75 -1.55
CA PHE A 106 -10.18 2.79 -0.76
C PHE A 106 -10.24 3.12 0.73
N ASP A 107 -10.06 2.12 1.56
CA ASP A 107 -9.57 2.30 2.91
C ASP A 107 -8.04 2.31 2.89
N PHE A 108 -7.43 2.94 3.87
CA PHE A 108 -5.98 3.16 3.95
C PHE A 108 -5.45 2.82 5.33
N SER A 109 -4.20 2.39 5.37
CA SER A 109 -3.43 2.39 6.60
C SER A 109 -3.11 3.81 7.07
N GLU A 110 -2.66 3.95 8.33
CA GLU A 110 -1.88 5.12 8.75
C GLU A 110 -0.63 5.26 7.84
N PRO A 111 -0.16 6.50 7.60
CA PRO A 111 1.00 6.73 6.75
C PRO A 111 2.25 5.98 7.24
N TYR A 112 2.87 5.18 6.39
CA TYR A 112 4.12 4.49 6.72
C TYR A 112 5.36 5.37 6.55
N THR A 113 5.29 6.40 5.72
CA THR A 113 6.36 7.41 5.54
C THR A 113 5.82 8.71 4.95
N GLN A 114 6.62 9.77 5.05
CA GLN A 114 6.39 11.04 4.37
C GLN A 114 7.53 11.32 3.40
N VAL A 115 7.21 11.81 2.22
CA VAL A 115 8.18 12.18 1.21
C VAL A 115 7.94 13.59 0.70
N ASN A 116 8.99 14.25 0.24
CA ASN A 116 8.84 15.53 -0.44
C ASN A 116 8.24 15.32 -1.84
N ALA A 117 7.32 16.18 -2.25
CA ALA A 117 6.68 16.12 -3.57
C ALA A 117 7.67 16.01 -4.74
N GLN A 118 8.90 16.53 -4.59
CA GLN A 118 9.97 16.42 -5.58
C GLN A 118 10.48 14.97 -5.78
N LEU A 119 10.42 14.13 -4.77
CA LEU A 119 10.81 12.73 -4.89
C LEU A 119 9.80 11.95 -5.77
N LEU A 120 8.53 12.32 -5.71
CA LEU A 120 7.47 11.74 -6.55
C LEU A 120 7.49 12.29 -7.98
N ALA A 121 7.84 13.57 -8.17
CA ALA A 121 7.85 14.23 -9.48
C ALA A 121 8.96 13.72 -10.42
N LYS A 122 10.02 13.10 -9.91
CA LYS A 122 11.10 12.53 -10.76
C LYS A 122 10.65 11.34 -11.61
N LYS A 123 9.49 10.74 -11.34
CA LYS A 123 8.94 9.63 -12.12
C LYS A 123 8.50 10.05 -13.53
N ASP A 124 8.01 11.30 -13.70
CA ASP A 124 7.43 11.77 -14.95
C ASP A 124 8.43 12.42 -15.93
N GLU A 125 9.69 12.57 -15.53
CA GLU A 125 10.74 13.06 -16.43
C GLU A 125 11.34 11.92 -17.25
N GLN A 126 10.72 11.59 -18.38
CA GLN A 126 11.43 10.95 -19.49
C GLN A 126 12.62 11.84 -19.88
N PRO A 127 13.81 11.26 -20.17
CA PRO A 127 14.97 12.05 -20.59
C PRO A 127 14.64 12.78 -21.89
N ARG A 128 14.24 14.06 -21.80
CA ARG A 128 14.19 14.93 -22.96
C ARG A 128 15.61 15.30 -23.31
N PRO A 129 16.01 15.26 -24.61
CA PRO A 129 17.32 15.72 -25.01
C PRO A 129 17.49 17.17 -24.55
N LEU A 130 18.56 17.43 -23.81
CA LEU A 130 18.95 18.73 -23.29
C LEU A 130 19.11 19.72 -24.45
N VAL A 131 18.11 20.56 -24.69
CA VAL A 131 18.32 21.81 -25.39
C VAL A 131 18.81 22.80 -24.35
N LEU A 132 20.09 23.15 -24.48
CA LEU A 132 20.81 24.10 -23.66
C LEU A 132 20.13 25.48 -23.77
N VAL A 133 19.31 25.85 -22.79
CA VAL A 133 18.93 27.26 -22.58
C VAL A 133 19.51 27.70 -21.23
N GLN A 134 20.64 28.35 -21.29
CA GLN A 134 21.21 29.10 -20.17
C GLN A 134 20.26 30.23 -19.80
N THR A 135 19.60 30.13 -18.67
CA THR A 135 19.20 31.30 -17.88
C THR A 135 19.50 30.98 -16.41
N LEU A 136 20.59 31.60 -15.96
CA LEU A 136 21.03 31.57 -14.58
C LEU A 136 20.05 32.40 -13.74
N THR A 137 19.18 31.77 -13.03
CA THR A 137 18.59 32.29 -11.79
C THR A 137 18.57 31.13 -10.81
N GLU A 138 19.45 31.23 -9.79
CA GLU A 138 19.46 30.36 -8.63
C GLU A 138 18.15 30.56 -7.83
N GLU A 139 17.05 30.04 -8.30
CA GLU A 139 15.92 29.78 -7.42
C GLU A 139 16.18 28.40 -6.77
N LYS A 140 16.41 28.43 -5.44
CA LYS A 140 16.35 27.22 -4.64
C LYS A 140 15.04 26.52 -4.95
N PRO A 141 15.05 25.21 -5.32
CA PRO A 141 13.83 24.49 -5.62
C PRO A 141 12.88 24.61 -4.42
N LYS A 142 11.68 25.15 -4.65
CA LYS A 142 10.63 25.20 -3.63
C LYS A 142 10.27 23.76 -3.29
N VAL A 143 10.75 23.30 -2.13
CA VAL A 143 10.34 21.98 -1.58
C VAL A 143 8.83 22.07 -1.37
N GLY A 144 8.06 21.27 -2.09
CA GLY A 144 6.63 21.16 -1.88
C GLY A 144 6.32 20.63 -0.46
N PRO A 145 5.07 20.77 0.01
CA PRO A 145 4.70 20.19 1.31
C PRO A 145 4.97 18.67 1.32
N PRO A 146 5.28 18.09 2.49
CA PRO A 146 5.43 16.66 2.60
C PRO A 146 4.12 15.95 2.22
N VAL A 147 4.27 14.79 1.57
CA VAL A 147 3.17 13.93 1.13
C VAL A 147 3.20 12.65 1.94
N ASP A 148 2.09 12.32 2.56
CA ASP A 148 1.90 11.08 3.29
C ASP A 148 1.71 9.92 2.31
N LEU A 149 2.52 8.86 2.47
CA LEU A 149 2.36 7.61 1.74
C LEU A 149 1.70 6.57 2.63
N ALA A 150 0.63 5.94 2.14
CA ALA A 150 -0.16 4.98 2.88
C ALA A 150 -0.56 3.78 1.99
N ILE A 151 -1.01 2.71 2.61
CA ILE A 151 -1.31 1.43 1.95
C ILE A 151 -2.82 1.37 1.66
N PRO A 152 -3.25 1.48 0.38
CA PRO A 152 -4.65 1.29 0.02
C PRO A 152 -5.03 -0.19 0.03
N PHE A 153 -6.26 -0.46 0.45
CA PHE A 153 -6.92 -1.76 0.36
C PHE A 153 -8.42 -1.59 0.11
N GLN A 154 -9.11 -2.69 -0.19
CA GLN A 154 -10.53 -2.66 -0.52
C GLN A 154 -11.36 -2.16 0.67
N LYS A 155 -12.31 -1.25 0.41
CA LYS A 155 -13.21 -0.71 1.44
C LYS A 155 -14.07 -1.76 2.12
N GLY A 156 -14.40 -1.48 3.39
CA GLY A 156 -15.34 -2.28 4.15
C GLY A 156 -14.73 -3.52 4.79
N ASN A 157 -13.42 -3.51 5.04
CA ASN A 157 -12.67 -4.59 5.67
C ASN A 157 -12.07 -4.15 7.02
N PRO A 158 -12.88 -3.87 8.06
CA PRO A 158 -12.41 -3.32 9.32
C PRO A 158 -11.49 -4.25 10.10
N ALA A 159 -11.66 -5.59 10.00
CA ALA A 159 -10.76 -6.52 10.66
C ALA A 159 -9.39 -6.57 9.97
N PHE A 160 -9.35 -6.48 8.63
CA PHE A 160 -8.08 -6.34 7.92
C PHE A 160 -7.40 -5.02 8.27
N HIS A 161 -8.16 -3.90 8.29
CA HIS A 161 -7.63 -2.61 8.72
C HIS A 161 -6.96 -2.70 10.09
N ALA A 162 -7.65 -3.23 11.10
CA ALA A 162 -7.10 -3.40 12.43
C ALA A 162 -5.83 -4.28 12.45
N SER A 163 -5.80 -5.35 11.68
CA SER A 163 -4.64 -6.25 11.56
C SER A 163 -3.44 -5.57 10.92
N LEU A 164 -3.68 -4.81 9.85
CA LEU A 164 -2.66 -4.03 9.14
C LEU A 164 -2.06 -2.93 10.03
N GLU A 165 -2.92 -2.19 10.77
CA GLU A 165 -2.48 -1.17 11.73
C GLU A 165 -1.64 -1.76 12.86
N ASN A 166 -2.07 -2.89 13.43
CA ASN A 166 -1.31 -3.58 14.45
C ASN A 166 0.06 -4.04 13.93
N ALA A 167 0.13 -4.53 12.70
CA ALA A 167 1.38 -4.92 12.04
C ALA A 167 2.31 -3.71 11.87
N LEU A 168 1.81 -2.60 11.28
CA LEU A 168 2.57 -1.37 11.11
C LEU A 168 3.06 -0.80 12.45
N GLN A 169 2.20 -0.81 13.47
CA GLN A 169 2.55 -0.32 14.79
C GLN A 169 3.68 -1.14 15.43
N ARG A 170 3.68 -2.48 15.28
CA ARG A 170 4.78 -3.32 15.76
C ARG A 170 6.08 -3.01 15.05
N ILE A 171 6.06 -2.93 13.70
CA ILE A 171 7.23 -2.60 12.87
C ILE A 171 7.79 -1.20 13.21
N ARG A 172 6.90 -0.27 13.56
CA ARG A 172 7.28 1.09 13.97
C ARG A 172 7.91 1.12 15.36
N THR A 173 7.29 0.46 16.35
CA THR A 173 7.70 0.53 17.75
C THR A 173 8.98 -0.23 18.06
N ASP A 174 9.29 -1.28 17.29
CA ASP A 174 10.53 -2.05 17.44
C ASP A 174 11.70 -1.50 16.62
N GLY A 175 11.48 -0.40 15.86
CA GLY A 175 12.52 0.32 15.11
C GLY A 175 12.80 -0.22 13.72
N ARG A 176 12.11 -1.29 13.25
CA ARG A 176 12.32 -1.84 11.89
C ARG A 176 11.96 -0.84 10.81
N LEU A 177 10.87 -0.06 10.98
CA LEU A 177 10.47 0.96 10.01
C LEU A 177 11.50 2.10 9.91
N GLU A 178 12.07 2.52 11.05
CA GLU A 178 13.13 3.51 11.08
C GLU A 178 14.39 2.99 10.38
N ALA A 179 14.78 1.75 10.61
CA ALA A 179 15.91 1.12 9.94
C ALA A 179 15.72 1.06 8.41
N LEU A 180 14.51 0.74 7.93
CA LEU A 180 14.18 0.79 6.50
C LEU A 180 14.30 2.21 5.94
N SER A 181 13.78 3.21 6.65
CA SER A 181 13.85 4.61 6.25
C SER A 181 15.30 5.09 6.15
N GLN A 182 16.12 4.72 7.11
CA GLN A 182 17.56 5.04 7.09
C GLN A 182 18.29 4.35 5.93
N LYS A 183 17.98 3.08 5.68
CA LYS A 183 18.61 2.30 4.61
C LYS A 183 18.28 2.85 3.22
N TRP A 184 17.03 3.18 2.97
CA TRP A 184 16.55 3.46 1.61
C TRP A 184 16.33 4.95 1.32
N LEU A 185 15.77 5.72 2.27
CA LEU A 185 15.33 7.08 2.02
C LEU A 185 16.40 8.12 2.38
N ASN A 186 17.20 7.90 3.43
CA ASN A 186 18.27 8.81 3.81
C ASN A 186 19.53 8.68 2.94
N ALA A 187 19.80 7.52 2.35
CA ALA A 187 20.90 7.33 1.42
C ALA A 187 20.78 8.25 0.18
N GLN A 188 19.56 8.51 -0.31
CA GLN A 188 19.33 9.42 -1.43
C GLN A 188 19.49 10.91 -1.06
N ALA A 189 19.21 11.30 0.17
CA ALA A 189 19.47 12.66 0.63
C ALA A 189 20.97 13.01 0.57
N THR A 190 21.84 12.01 0.75
CA THR A 190 23.30 12.17 0.73
C THR A 190 23.87 12.14 -0.69
N GLU A 191 23.27 11.42 -1.61
CA GLU A 191 23.71 11.31 -3.01
C GLU A 191 23.39 12.57 -3.83
N ASN A 192 22.30 13.26 -3.49
CA ASN A 192 21.90 14.52 -4.12
C ASN A 192 22.68 15.77 -3.60
N LEU A 193 23.62 15.60 -2.65
CA LEU A 193 24.48 16.65 -2.10
C LEU A 193 25.93 16.58 -2.63
N LYS A 194 26.23 15.67 -3.57
CA LYS A 194 27.51 15.56 -4.29
C LYS A 194 27.35 16.02 -5.74
#